data_654d57597babdf59a5a02c3eddc5c862
#
_entry.id   654d57597babdf59a5a02c3eddc5c862
#
_cell.length_a   1.000
_cell.length_b   1.000
_cell.length_c   1.000
_cell.angle_alpha   90.00
_cell.angle_beta   90.00
_cell.angle_gamma   90.00
#
_symmetry.space_group_name_H-M   'P 1'
#
loop_
_entity.id
_entity.type
_entity.pdbx_description
1 polymer ?
#
loop_
_entity_poly.entity_id
_entity_poly.type
_entity_poly.pdbx_seq_one_letter_code
_entity_poly.pdbx_strand_id
1 'polypeptide(L)'
;MENKVPLLSLCIPTNGRAEWVVPLLESIYSQGEDPALFEVVITDNAANPDLASAVSAMAHPNLKYFPTKSAGFTNQVDAFEKCSGLFCKMLNHRSVLLPGSIRMLLSLVERYRTEKPLIYCTNGVLKTKEEDIDCADLDTFVKRLGIYASWSAGTALWREDLQDIRSKPINSTFPHTVFLFDVREQGPYLIWDGHYHELQNDATSGGYNPFEAFGITFLDLMSRLLKEGRIQPDTFEKVRKDVFLFLRTLHFKEVVLPAKHGYILTDIPEKMSVYYGRRDYRIMVLYNYSVAPFELGANKVRKIFASLKRKVK
;
A
#
# COMPACT_ATOMS: atom_id res chain seq x y z
N MET A 1 -24.48 -24.31 13.47
CA MET A 1 -23.34 -24.32 12.51
C MET A 1 -22.16 -23.68 13.24
N GLU A 2 -21.10 -24.43 13.47
CA GLU A 2 -19.86 -23.84 14.00
C GLU A 2 -19.43 -22.72 13.05
N ASN A 3 -19.23 -21.52 13.57
CA ASN A 3 -18.68 -20.40 12.82
C ASN A 3 -17.23 -20.73 12.46
N LYS A 4 -17.02 -21.36 11.31
CA LYS A 4 -15.68 -21.67 10.81
C LYS A 4 -14.95 -20.34 10.57
N VAL A 5 -13.80 -20.15 11.20
CA VAL A 5 -12.96 -18.97 11.01
C VAL A 5 -12.53 -18.93 9.55
N PRO A 6 -12.78 -17.83 8.81
CA PRO A 6 -12.32 -17.72 7.42
C PRO A 6 -10.79 -17.72 7.35
N LEU A 7 -10.23 -18.23 6.26
CA LEU A 7 -8.78 -18.20 6.04
C LEU A 7 -8.27 -16.79 5.81
N LEU A 8 -9.04 -15.97 5.09
CA LEU A 8 -8.63 -14.66 4.62
C LEU A 8 -9.65 -13.58 5.01
N SER A 9 -9.19 -12.48 5.58
CA SER A 9 -9.95 -11.23 5.69
C SER A 9 -9.39 -10.19 4.73
N LEU A 10 -10.23 -9.66 3.85
CA LEU A 10 -9.90 -8.52 2.99
C LEU A 10 -10.33 -7.23 3.69
N CYS A 11 -9.37 -6.47 4.18
CA CYS A 11 -9.58 -5.25 4.98
C CYS A 11 -9.61 -4.03 4.07
N ILE A 12 -10.74 -3.34 3.97
CA ILE A 12 -10.97 -2.20 3.08
C ILE A 12 -11.31 -0.94 3.89
N PRO A 13 -10.31 -0.21 4.39
CA PRO A 13 -10.57 1.11 4.99
C PRO A 13 -10.93 2.12 3.89
N THR A 14 -12.01 2.86 4.11
CA THR A 14 -12.50 3.87 3.15
C THR A 14 -12.95 5.14 3.84
N ASN A 15 -13.01 6.22 3.08
CA ASN A 15 -13.63 7.50 3.43
C ASN A 15 -14.98 7.70 2.71
N GLY A 16 -15.75 6.61 2.54
CA GLY A 16 -17.11 6.64 2.04
C GLY A 16 -17.27 6.78 0.52
N ARG A 17 -16.23 6.53 -0.27
CA ARG A 17 -16.27 6.66 -1.72
C ARG A 17 -16.89 5.43 -2.38
N ALA A 18 -18.22 5.44 -2.52
CA ALA A 18 -18.97 4.34 -3.11
C ALA A 18 -18.50 4.04 -4.55
N GLU A 19 -18.18 5.07 -5.32
CA GLU A 19 -17.68 4.98 -6.70
C GLU A 19 -16.38 4.20 -6.83
N TRP A 20 -15.62 4.04 -5.74
CA TRP A 20 -14.39 3.25 -5.71
C TRP A 20 -14.59 1.89 -5.05
N VAL A 21 -15.38 1.86 -3.96
CA VAL A 21 -15.58 0.63 -3.19
C VAL A 21 -16.44 -0.37 -3.95
N VAL A 22 -17.51 0.07 -4.62
CA VAL A 22 -18.42 -0.82 -5.36
C VAL A 22 -17.70 -1.61 -6.46
N PRO A 23 -16.92 -1.00 -7.37
CA PRO A 23 -16.16 -1.77 -8.37
C PRO A 23 -15.14 -2.74 -7.75
N LEU A 24 -14.52 -2.41 -6.60
CA LEU A 24 -13.66 -3.33 -5.89
C LEU A 24 -14.44 -4.55 -5.41
N LEU A 25 -15.61 -4.36 -4.78
CA LEU A 25 -16.48 -5.45 -4.31
C LEU A 25 -16.95 -6.33 -5.46
N GLU A 26 -17.38 -5.74 -6.58
CA GLU A 26 -17.77 -6.48 -7.78
C GLU A 26 -16.59 -7.34 -8.28
N SER A 27 -15.37 -6.81 -8.30
CA SER A 27 -14.19 -7.55 -8.71
C SER A 27 -13.80 -8.69 -7.75
N ILE A 28 -14.18 -8.61 -6.47
CA ILE A 28 -14.01 -9.68 -5.49
C ILE A 28 -15.03 -10.80 -5.75
N TYR A 29 -16.31 -10.43 -5.78
CA TYR A 29 -17.39 -11.42 -5.82
C TYR A 29 -17.63 -12.04 -7.19
N SER A 30 -17.24 -11.40 -8.28
CA SER A 30 -17.27 -11.98 -9.63
C SER A 30 -16.34 -13.17 -9.82
N GLN A 31 -15.41 -13.44 -8.89
CA GLN A 31 -14.47 -14.56 -9.00
C GLN A 31 -15.06 -15.91 -8.58
N GLY A 32 -16.22 -15.93 -7.92
CA GLY A 32 -16.96 -17.15 -7.60
C GLY A 32 -16.29 -18.08 -6.58
N GLU A 33 -15.37 -17.56 -5.76
CA GLU A 33 -14.74 -18.34 -4.69
C GLU A 33 -15.72 -18.57 -3.52
N ASP A 34 -15.53 -19.66 -2.79
CA ASP A 34 -16.37 -20.04 -1.65
C ASP A 34 -16.38 -18.95 -0.58
N PRO A 35 -17.52 -18.31 -0.28
CA PRO A 35 -17.63 -17.25 0.73
C PRO A 35 -17.33 -17.73 2.16
N ALA A 36 -17.29 -19.03 2.42
CA ALA A 36 -16.87 -19.57 3.70
C ALA A 36 -15.35 -19.50 3.92
N LEU A 37 -14.55 -19.30 2.86
CA LEU A 37 -13.09 -19.25 2.93
C LEU A 37 -12.55 -17.84 3.22
N PHE A 38 -13.33 -16.80 2.93
CA PHE A 38 -12.89 -15.42 3.13
C PHE A 38 -14.02 -14.54 3.65
N GLU A 39 -13.65 -13.40 4.21
CA GLU A 39 -14.57 -12.30 4.52
C GLU A 39 -14.06 -10.99 3.92
N VAL A 40 -14.97 -10.06 3.70
CA VAL A 40 -14.66 -8.69 3.30
C VAL A 40 -15.12 -7.77 4.43
N VAL A 41 -14.19 -6.98 4.95
CA VAL A 41 -14.40 -6.05 6.06
C VAL A 41 -14.19 -4.63 5.57
N ILE A 42 -15.27 -3.85 5.52
CA ILE A 42 -15.22 -2.44 5.15
C ILE A 42 -15.31 -1.61 6.44
N THR A 43 -14.36 -0.70 6.63
CA THR A 43 -14.46 0.35 7.67
C THR A 43 -14.55 1.70 7.00
N ASP A 44 -15.64 2.43 7.30
CA ASP A 44 -15.92 3.72 6.67
C ASP A 44 -15.91 4.84 7.70
N ASN A 45 -14.90 5.70 7.66
CA ASN A 45 -14.78 6.82 8.59
C ASN A 45 -15.54 8.09 8.17
N ALA A 46 -16.16 8.08 7.00
CA ALA A 46 -17.15 9.09 6.61
C ALA A 46 -18.58 8.70 6.98
N ALA A 47 -18.80 7.43 7.32
CA ALA A 47 -20.13 6.87 7.61
C ALA A 47 -21.16 7.20 6.50
N ASN A 48 -20.74 7.05 5.23
CA ASN A 48 -21.55 7.46 4.08
C ASN A 48 -22.78 6.53 3.90
N PRO A 49 -24.03 7.06 3.97
CA PRO A 49 -25.23 6.25 3.84
C PRO A 49 -25.40 5.63 2.45
N ASP A 50 -24.90 6.26 1.38
CA ASP A 50 -24.97 5.72 0.03
C ASP A 50 -24.08 4.47 -0.11
N LEU A 51 -22.88 4.51 0.48
CA LEU A 51 -22.01 3.33 0.53
C LEU A 51 -22.63 2.22 1.39
N ALA A 52 -23.17 2.55 2.57
CA ALA A 52 -23.82 1.58 3.43
C ALA A 52 -24.99 0.88 2.72
N SER A 53 -25.80 1.65 1.98
CA SER A 53 -26.93 1.13 1.19
C SER A 53 -26.45 0.23 0.05
N ALA A 54 -25.42 0.65 -0.70
CA ALA A 54 -24.86 -0.14 -1.79
C ALA A 54 -24.28 -1.48 -1.29
N VAL A 55 -23.53 -1.45 -0.17
CA VAL A 55 -22.99 -2.67 0.45
C VAL A 55 -24.10 -3.61 0.91
N SER A 56 -25.14 -3.08 1.56
CA SER A 56 -26.30 -3.87 2.02
C SER A 56 -27.03 -4.54 0.84
N ALA A 57 -27.17 -3.83 -0.28
CA ALA A 57 -27.86 -4.33 -1.47
C ALA A 57 -27.14 -5.52 -2.15
N MET A 58 -25.82 -5.68 -1.94
CA MET A 58 -25.05 -6.81 -2.49
C MET A 58 -25.37 -8.14 -1.82
N ALA A 59 -25.93 -8.12 -0.60
CA ALA A 59 -26.46 -9.28 0.14
C ALA A 59 -25.49 -10.49 0.25
N HIS A 60 -24.17 -10.26 0.29
CA HIS A 60 -23.19 -11.33 0.51
C HIS A 60 -23.02 -11.62 2.01
N PRO A 61 -23.15 -12.89 2.48
CA PRO A 61 -23.13 -13.22 3.91
C PRO A 61 -21.77 -12.99 4.58
N ASN A 62 -20.68 -12.94 3.80
CA ASN A 62 -19.32 -12.71 4.25
C ASN A 62 -18.85 -11.25 4.06
N LEU A 63 -19.74 -10.32 3.67
CA LEU A 63 -19.47 -8.90 3.54
C LEU A 63 -19.94 -8.17 4.80
N LYS A 64 -19.00 -7.45 5.45
CA LYS A 64 -19.25 -6.72 6.70
C LYS A 64 -18.93 -5.24 6.53
N TYR A 65 -19.84 -4.37 6.95
CA TYR A 65 -19.67 -2.93 6.92
C TYR A 65 -19.72 -2.34 8.33
N PHE A 66 -18.74 -1.50 8.65
CA PHE A 66 -18.60 -0.85 9.93
C PHE A 66 -18.37 0.66 9.75
N PRO A 67 -19.33 1.52 10.12
CA PRO A 67 -19.04 2.95 10.26
C PRO A 67 -18.07 3.15 11.42
N THR A 68 -17.06 3.99 11.24
CA THR A 68 -16.04 4.28 12.25
C THR A 68 -15.89 5.78 12.49
N LYS A 69 -15.18 6.15 13.55
CA LYS A 69 -14.90 7.57 13.90
C LYS A 69 -13.41 7.90 13.82
N SER A 70 -12.59 6.97 13.36
CA SER A 70 -11.14 7.17 13.26
C SER A 70 -10.78 8.21 12.20
N ALA A 71 -9.85 9.10 12.51
CA ALA A 71 -9.46 10.16 11.60
C ALA A 71 -8.48 9.65 10.51
N GLY A 72 -8.73 10.02 9.25
CA GLY A 72 -7.82 9.78 8.14
C GLY A 72 -7.36 8.32 8.02
N PHE A 73 -6.05 8.10 7.94
CA PHE A 73 -5.47 6.77 7.75
C PHE A 73 -5.54 5.86 8.98
N THR A 74 -5.87 6.40 10.18
CA THR A 74 -6.02 5.55 11.37
C THR A 74 -7.22 4.60 11.28
N ASN A 75 -8.14 4.81 10.33
CA ASN A 75 -9.19 3.85 9.97
C ASN A 75 -8.66 2.47 9.54
N GLN A 76 -7.39 2.38 9.15
CA GLN A 76 -6.73 1.09 8.86
C GLN A 76 -6.59 0.21 10.11
N VAL A 77 -6.47 0.82 11.29
CA VAL A 77 -6.44 0.10 12.58
C VAL A 77 -7.80 -0.54 12.82
N ASP A 78 -8.88 0.22 12.62
CA ASP A 78 -10.24 -0.30 12.76
C ASP A 78 -10.48 -1.48 11.81
N ALA A 79 -9.98 -1.40 10.58
CA ALA A 79 -10.13 -2.48 9.60
C ALA A 79 -9.47 -3.78 10.08
N PHE A 80 -8.27 -3.71 10.62
CA PHE A 80 -7.60 -4.88 11.19
C PHE A 80 -8.28 -5.43 12.44
N GLU A 81 -8.81 -4.57 13.33
CA GLU A 81 -9.54 -5.03 14.51
C GLU A 81 -10.86 -5.72 14.20
N LYS A 82 -11.53 -5.31 13.13
CA LYS A 82 -12.82 -5.88 12.73
C LYS A 82 -12.70 -7.20 11.96
N CYS A 83 -11.52 -7.57 11.49
CA CYS A 83 -11.35 -8.85 10.80
C CYS A 83 -11.37 -10.04 11.76
N SER A 84 -11.84 -11.18 11.25
CA SER A 84 -11.97 -12.43 12.00
C SER A 84 -11.20 -13.60 11.37
N GLY A 85 -10.66 -13.42 10.17
CA GLY A 85 -9.92 -14.45 9.46
C GLY A 85 -8.53 -14.74 10.04
N LEU A 86 -7.96 -15.85 9.61
CA LEU A 86 -6.62 -16.28 10.01
C LEU A 86 -5.53 -15.32 9.52
N PHE A 87 -5.72 -14.77 8.32
CA PHE A 87 -4.81 -13.82 7.68
C PHE A 87 -5.58 -12.59 7.21
N CYS A 88 -5.14 -11.41 7.61
CA CYS A 88 -5.80 -10.13 7.37
C CYS A 88 -5.00 -9.32 6.35
N LYS A 89 -5.55 -9.13 5.16
CA LYS A 89 -4.91 -8.45 4.02
C LYS A 89 -5.54 -7.09 3.78
N MET A 90 -4.74 -6.03 3.89
CA MET A 90 -5.18 -4.68 3.56
C MET A 90 -5.36 -4.51 2.04
N LEU A 91 -6.49 -3.95 1.62
CA LEU A 91 -6.74 -3.53 0.24
C LEU A 91 -6.98 -2.02 0.19
N ASN A 92 -6.45 -1.40 -0.85
CA ASN A 92 -6.80 -0.01 -1.14
C ASN A 92 -8.20 0.03 -1.76
N HIS A 93 -9.10 0.86 -1.23
CA HIS A 93 -10.48 0.99 -1.73
C HIS A 93 -10.57 1.42 -3.21
N ARG A 94 -9.46 1.91 -3.78
CA ARG A 94 -9.34 2.29 -5.20
C ARG A 94 -8.82 1.16 -6.09
N SER A 95 -8.60 -0.02 -5.53
CA SER A 95 -8.15 -1.19 -6.29
C SER A 95 -9.31 -1.88 -7.00
N VAL A 96 -8.97 -2.62 -8.04
CA VAL A 96 -9.81 -3.66 -8.67
C VAL A 96 -8.97 -4.92 -8.71
N LEU A 97 -9.50 -6.03 -8.21
CA LEU A 97 -8.79 -7.31 -8.21
C LEU A 97 -8.77 -7.93 -9.60
N LEU A 98 -7.65 -8.52 -9.96
CA LEU A 98 -7.52 -9.29 -11.21
C LEU A 98 -8.25 -10.64 -11.09
N PRO A 99 -8.70 -11.24 -12.20
CA PRO A 99 -9.28 -12.57 -12.18
C PRO A 99 -8.34 -13.61 -11.52
N GLY A 100 -8.87 -14.42 -10.61
CA GLY A 100 -8.10 -15.43 -9.87
C GLY A 100 -7.35 -14.91 -8.64
N SER A 101 -7.38 -13.61 -8.34
CA SER A 101 -6.64 -13.01 -7.24
C SER A 101 -7.05 -13.53 -5.86
N ILE A 102 -8.35 -13.81 -5.65
CA ILE A 102 -8.82 -14.38 -4.38
C ILE A 102 -8.20 -15.76 -4.17
N ARG A 103 -8.18 -16.60 -5.19
CA ARG A 103 -7.55 -17.93 -5.15
C ARG A 103 -6.04 -17.84 -4.89
N MET A 104 -5.35 -16.87 -5.53
CA MET A 104 -3.92 -16.63 -5.28
C MET A 104 -3.67 -16.28 -3.80
N LEU A 105 -4.46 -15.37 -3.23
CA LEU A 105 -4.35 -14.99 -1.82
C LEU A 105 -4.69 -16.14 -0.87
N LEU A 106 -5.74 -16.91 -1.15
CA LEU A 106 -6.08 -18.11 -0.37
C LEU A 106 -4.95 -19.15 -0.41
N SER A 107 -4.36 -19.38 -1.59
CA SER A 107 -3.22 -20.30 -1.76
C SER A 107 -1.97 -19.81 -1.00
N LEU A 108 -1.74 -18.48 -0.94
CA LEU A 108 -0.68 -17.90 -0.13
C LEU A 108 -0.90 -18.19 1.37
N VAL A 109 -2.12 -18.00 1.86
CA VAL A 109 -2.47 -18.29 3.26
C VAL A 109 -2.28 -19.78 3.58
N GLU A 110 -2.78 -20.68 2.71
CA GLU A 110 -2.64 -22.13 2.91
C GLU A 110 -1.17 -22.57 2.93
N ARG A 111 -0.33 -22.00 2.07
CA ARG A 111 1.10 -22.30 1.98
C ARG A 111 1.83 -21.92 3.27
N TYR A 112 1.51 -20.78 3.85
CA TYR A 112 2.27 -20.21 4.98
C TYR A 112 1.56 -20.25 6.33
N ARG A 113 0.41 -20.89 6.46
CA ARG A 113 -0.37 -20.91 7.70
C ARG A 113 0.31 -21.62 8.88
N THR A 114 1.35 -22.41 8.63
CA THR A 114 2.14 -23.11 9.67
C THR A 114 3.28 -22.24 10.13
N GLU A 115 4.14 -21.77 9.21
CA GLU A 115 5.33 -20.95 9.50
C GLU A 115 4.97 -19.51 9.85
N LYS A 116 3.88 -19.00 9.27
CA LYS A 116 3.35 -17.66 9.47
C LYS A 116 4.41 -16.56 9.40
N PRO A 117 5.18 -16.44 8.31
CA PRO A 117 6.10 -15.32 8.15
C PRO A 117 5.33 -13.99 8.14
N LEU A 118 5.99 -12.89 8.51
CA LEU A 118 5.44 -11.57 8.26
C LEU A 118 5.47 -11.32 6.75
N ILE A 119 4.28 -11.26 6.12
CA ILE A 119 4.15 -11.19 4.66
C ILE A 119 3.86 -9.75 4.22
N TYR A 120 4.60 -9.28 3.22
CA TYR A 120 4.29 -8.04 2.51
C TYR A 120 4.04 -8.31 1.03
N CYS A 121 2.89 -7.86 0.51
CA CYS A 121 2.47 -8.09 -0.87
C CYS A 121 2.81 -6.88 -1.74
N THR A 122 3.77 -7.01 -2.64
CA THR A 122 4.27 -5.89 -3.47
C THR A 122 3.54 -5.71 -4.79
N ASN A 123 2.60 -6.59 -5.12
CA ASN A 123 1.79 -6.49 -6.34
C ASN A 123 2.62 -6.49 -7.65
N GLY A 124 3.69 -7.26 -7.71
CA GLY A 124 4.52 -7.42 -8.92
C GLY A 124 5.44 -6.24 -9.22
N VAL A 125 5.57 -5.23 -8.31
CA VAL A 125 6.38 -4.04 -8.60
C VAL A 125 7.87 -4.29 -8.53
N LEU A 126 8.32 -5.32 -7.82
CA LEU A 126 9.73 -5.68 -7.74
C LEU A 126 10.22 -6.39 -9.00
N LYS A 127 9.29 -6.95 -9.80
CA LYS A 127 9.57 -7.65 -11.07
C LYS A 127 10.58 -8.78 -10.90
N THR A 128 10.49 -9.50 -9.80
CA THR A 128 11.35 -10.64 -9.51
C THR A 128 10.94 -11.86 -10.35
N LYS A 129 11.86 -12.84 -10.51
CA LYS A 129 11.54 -14.09 -11.20
C LYS A 129 10.64 -15.00 -10.36
N GLU A 130 10.87 -14.98 -9.06
CA GLU A 130 10.13 -15.75 -8.07
C GLU A 130 9.17 -14.80 -7.34
N GLU A 131 7.94 -15.23 -7.13
CA GLU A 131 6.95 -14.44 -6.40
C GLU A 131 7.24 -14.42 -4.89
N ASP A 132 7.75 -15.52 -4.35
CA ASP A 132 8.05 -15.67 -2.93
C ASP A 132 9.54 -15.32 -2.68
N ILE A 133 9.79 -14.27 -1.91
CA ILE A 133 11.13 -13.78 -1.61
C ILE A 133 11.33 -13.84 -0.10
N ASP A 134 12.03 -14.87 0.36
CA ASP A 134 12.43 -14.99 1.74
C ASP A 134 13.46 -13.92 2.13
N CYS A 135 13.28 -13.33 3.29
CA CYS A 135 14.19 -12.36 3.87
C CYS A 135 14.70 -12.87 5.22
N ALA A 136 16.02 -12.95 5.36
CA ALA A 136 16.67 -13.53 6.54
C ALA A 136 16.36 -12.73 7.83
N ASP A 137 16.18 -11.43 7.70
CA ASP A 137 15.96 -10.49 8.80
C ASP A 137 15.19 -9.24 8.36
N LEU A 138 14.87 -8.39 9.32
CA LEU A 138 14.15 -7.13 9.07
C LEU A 138 14.98 -6.18 8.17
N ASP A 139 16.29 -6.16 8.31
CA ASP A 139 17.16 -5.30 7.49
C ASP A 139 17.04 -5.66 6.01
N THR A 140 17.20 -6.94 5.68
CA THR A 140 17.03 -7.45 4.31
C THR A 140 15.63 -7.19 3.77
N PHE A 141 14.60 -7.38 4.61
CA PHE A 141 13.21 -7.14 4.25
C PHE A 141 12.96 -5.66 3.91
N VAL A 142 13.38 -4.73 4.77
CA VAL A 142 13.27 -3.27 4.55
C VAL A 142 14.09 -2.85 3.34
N LYS A 143 15.31 -3.36 3.20
CA LYS A 143 16.21 -3.05 2.08
C LYS A 143 15.62 -3.44 0.72
N ARG A 144 14.95 -4.61 0.66
CA ARG A 144 14.26 -5.06 -0.57
C ARG A 144 13.03 -4.25 -0.88
N LEU A 145 12.22 -3.94 0.11
CA LEU A 145 10.99 -3.15 -0.05
C LEU A 145 11.28 -1.69 -0.42
N GLY A 146 12.29 -1.07 0.19
CA GLY A 146 12.58 0.35 -0.02
C GLY A 146 11.35 1.22 0.29
N ILE A 147 11.03 2.13 -0.60
CA ILE A 147 9.85 3.00 -0.46
C ILE A 147 8.52 2.23 -0.46
N TYR A 148 8.47 1.06 -1.07
CA TYR A 148 7.23 0.27 -1.14
C TYR A 148 6.71 -0.14 0.25
N ALA A 149 7.58 -0.21 1.28
CA ALA A 149 7.17 -0.44 2.66
C ALA A 149 6.19 0.62 3.21
N SER A 150 6.04 1.76 2.52
CA SER A 150 5.06 2.80 2.82
C SER A 150 3.67 2.57 2.21
N TRP A 151 3.44 1.50 1.45
CA TRP A 151 2.16 1.25 0.79
C TRP A 151 1.23 0.42 1.67
N SER A 152 0.09 0.98 2.05
CA SER A 152 -0.88 0.28 2.89
C SER A 152 -1.40 -1.01 2.26
N ALA A 153 -1.64 -1.02 0.96
CA ALA A 153 -2.11 -2.20 0.24
C ALA A 153 -1.13 -3.38 0.25
N GLY A 154 0.15 -3.15 0.56
CA GLY A 154 1.13 -4.24 0.73
C GLY A 154 0.99 -4.99 2.05
N THR A 155 0.44 -4.34 3.09
CA THR A 155 0.41 -4.87 4.45
C THR A 155 -0.55 -6.04 4.59
N ALA A 156 -0.07 -7.09 5.20
CA ALA A 156 -0.86 -8.25 5.60
C ALA A 156 -0.33 -8.81 6.93
N LEU A 157 -1.23 -9.19 7.81
CA LEU A 157 -0.91 -9.62 9.18
C LEU A 157 -1.66 -10.92 9.51
N TRP A 158 -1.01 -11.81 10.25
CA TRP A 158 -1.69 -12.97 10.82
C TRP A 158 -2.56 -12.51 12.00
N ARG A 159 -3.62 -13.23 12.27
CA ARG A 159 -4.55 -12.94 13.36
C ARG A 159 -3.87 -12.74 14.70
N GLU A 160 -2.83 -13.52 14.97
CA GLU A 160 -2.06 -13.43 16.21
C GLU A 160 -1.25 -12.13 16.31
N ASP A 161 -0.83 -11.52 15.19
CA ASP A 161 -0.13 -10.24 15.16
C ASP A 161 -1.05 -9.05 15.48
N LEU A 162 -2.36 -9.25 15.42
CA LEU A 162 -3.35 -8.22 15.70
C LEU A 162 -3.68 -8.08 17.19
N GLN A 163 -3.15 -8.98 18.03
CA GLN A 163 -3.32 -8.84 19.47
C GLN A 163 -2.67 -7.54 19.93
N ASP A 164 -3.45 -6.76 20.71
CA ASP A 164 -3.00 -5.47 21.25
C ASP A 164 -2.52 -4.43 20.21
N ILE A 165 -3.05 -4.49 18.97
CA ILE A 165 -2.65 -3.58 17.89
C ILE A 165 -2.79 -2.09 18.29
N ARG A 166 -3.78 -1.76 19.17
CA ARG A 166 -3.94 -0.39 19.69
C ARG A 166 -2.95 0.01 20.77
N SER A 167 -2.26 -0.95 21.38
CA SER A 167 -1.20 -0.65 22.36
C SER A 167 0.09 -0.18 21.67
N LYS A 168 0.22 -0.42 20.36
CA LYS A 168 1.37 0.03 19.57
C LYS A 168 1.29 1.54 19.31
N PRO A 169 2.43 2.24 19.24
CA PRO A 169 2.45 3.65 18.89
C PRO A 169 1.93 3.82 17.45
N ILE A 170 0.75 4.45 17.31
CA ILE A 170 0.11 4.62 15.99
C ILE A 170 0.64 5.89 15.35
N ASN A 171 1.24 5.78 14.16
CA ASN A 171 1.52 6.91 13.31
C ASN A 171 0.27 7.27 12.50
N SER A 172 -0.18 8.53 12.54
CA SER A 172 -1.41 8.97 11.88
C SER A 172 -1.34 8.92 10.35
N THR A 173 -0.14 8.99 9.78
CA THR A 173 0.08 8.97 8.32
C THR A 173 0.38 7.55 7.80
N PHE A 174 1.18 6.78 8.55
CA PHE A 174 1.62 5.43 8.19
C PHE A 174 1.32 4.40 9.28
N PRO A 175 0.05 4.22 9.71
CA PRO A 175 -0.27 3.23 10.75
C PRO A 175 0.11 1.81 10.31
N HIS A 176 -0.12 1.46 9.05
CA HIS A 176 0.24 0.18 8.45
C HIS A 176 1.74 -0.09 8.45
N THR A 177 2.58 0.93 8.25
CA THR A 177 4.05 0.77 8.28
C THR A 177 4.55 0.51 9.70
N VAL A 178 3.95 1.18 10.71
CA VAL A 178 4.26 0.90 12.10
C VAL A 178 3.90 -0.54 12.43
N PHE A 179 2.71 -1.01 12.05
CA PHE A 179 2.33 -2.40 12.30
C PHE A 179 3.29 -3.37 11.61
N LEU A 180 3.64 -3.11 10.34
CA LEU A 180 4.56 -3.96 9.59
C LEU A 180 5.90 -4.16 10.33
N PHE A 181 6.39 -3.16 11.04
CA PHE A 181 7.69 -3.24 11.70
C PHE A 181 7.62 -3.56 13.20
N ASP A 182 6.52 -3.26 13.86
CA ASP A 182 6.44 -3.31 15.33
C ASP A 182 5.52 -4.42 15.89
N VAL A 183 4.86 -5.20 15.03
CA VAL A 183 4.03 -6.34 15.50
C VAL A 183 4.88 -7.50 15.97
N ARG A 184 6.11 -7.63 15.45
CA ARG A 184 7.06 -8.68 15.82
C ARG A 184 8.46 -8.11 16.02
N GLU A 185 9.21 -8.68 16.92
CA GLU A 185 10.63 -8.36 17.11
C GLU A 185 11.52 -9.05 16.06
N GLN A 186 11.14 -10.26 15.65
CA GLN A 186 11.89 -11.11 14.72
C GLN A 186 10.98 -11.78 13.71
N GLY A 187 11.60 -12.24 12.58
CA GLY A 187 10.92 -12.96 11.50
C GLY A 187 10.39 -14.34 11.88
N PRO A 188 10.07 -15.17 10.88
CA PRO A 188 10.50 -15.05 9.47
C PRO A 188 9.77 -13.95 8.70
N TYR A 189 10.42 -13.44 7.62
CA TYR A 189 9.90 -12.38 6.75
C TYR A 189 9.81 -12.85 5.31
N LEU A 190 8.70 -12.53 4.64
CA LEU A 190 8.44 -12.87 3.25
C LEU A 190 7.92 -11.67 2.47
N ILE A 191 8.45 -11.43 1.30
CA ILE A 191 7.85 -10.53 0.32
C ILE A 191 7.18 -11.40 -0.74
N TRP A 192 5.89 -11.20 -0.95
CA TRP A 192 5.14 -11.83 -2.03
C TRP A 192 4.93 -10.84 -3.18
N ASP A 193 5.60 -11.07 -4.32
CA ASP A 193 5.58 -10.17 -5.49
C ASP A 193 4.54 -10.59 -6.55
N GLY A 194 3.51 -11.33 -6.18
CA GLY A 194 2.40 -11.69 -7.05
C GLY A 194 1.58 -10.47 -7.48
N HIS A 195 1.21 -10.41 -8.77
CA HIS A 195 0.38 -9.33 -9.31
C HIS A 195 -1.10 -9.70 -9.21
N TYR A 196 -1.86 -9.03 -8.36
CA TYR A 196 -3.23 -9.40 -8.01
C TYR A 196 -4.26 -8.27 -8.11
N HIS A 197 -3.84 -6.99 -8.28
CA HIS A 197 -4.78 -5.88 -8.44
C HIS A 197 -4.23 -4.77 -9.31
N GLU A 198 -5.12 -3.92 -9.82
CA GLU A 198 -4.82 -2.65 -10.47
C GLU A 198 -5.53 -1.51 -9.75
N LEU A 199 -5.04 -0.28 -9.92
CA LEU A 199 -5.74 0.91 -9.45
C LEU A 199 -6.73 1.37 -10.52
N GLN A 200 -7.90 1.85 -10.08
CA GLN A 200 -8.88 2.45 -10.97
C GLN A 200 -8.30 3.72 -11.63
N ASN A 201 -8.57 3.93 -12.90
CA ASN A 201 -7.95 4.98 -13.72
C ASN A 201 -8.28 6.41 -13.27
N ASP A 202 -9.45 6.61 -12.68
CA ASP A 202 -9.97 7.89 -12.18
C ASP A 202 -9.70 8.12 -10.69
N ALA A 203 -9.06 7.15 -10.03
CA ALA A 203 -8.75 7.23 -8.61
C ALA A 203 -7.69 8.29 -8.33
N THR A 204 -8.11 9.39 -7.71
CA THR A 204 -7.23 10.48 -7.32
C THR A 204 -6.67 10.32 -5.92
N SER A 205 -5.44 10.80 -5.70
CA SER A 205 -4.82 10.94 -4.38
C SER A 205 -4.89 12.39 -3.93
N GLY A 206 -4.92 12.64 -2.62
CA GLY A 206 -4.91 14.02 -2.12
C GLY A 206 -5.22 14.13 -0.64
N GLY A 207 -5.41 15.39 -0.20
CA GLY A 207 -5.77 15.71 1.19
C GLY A 207 -4.60 15.69 2.18
N TYR A 208 -3.36 15.46 1.72
CA TYR A 208 -2.15 15.52 2.55
C TYR A 208 -0.95 16.06 1.76
N ASN A 209 0.12 16.43 2.47
CA ASN A 209 1.37 16.85 1.86
C ASN A 209 2.31 15.64 1.67
N PRO A 210 2.57 15.20 0.43
CA PRO A 210 3.41 14.02 0.21
C PRO A 210 4.90 14.26 0.53
N PHE A 211 5.40 15.50 0.45
CA PHE A 211 6.77 15.83 0.84
C PHE A 211 6.97 15.75 2.35
N GLU A 212 5.95 16.07 3.14
CA GLU A 212 5.94 15.83 4.57
C GLU A 212 5.78 14.34 4.89
N ALA A 213 4.79 13.69 4.28
CA ALA A 213 4.51 12.29 4.53
C ALA A 213 5.73 11.39 4.24
N PHE A 214 6.25 11.44 3.01
CA PHE A 214 7.34 10.55 2.60
C PHE A 214 8.73 11.12 2.94
N GLY A 215 8.93 12.44 2.77
CA GLY A 215 10.21 13.11 2.98
C GLY A 215 10.58 13.32 4.44
N ILE A 216 9.61 13.29 5.35
CA ILE A 216 9.82 13.45 6.79
C ILE A 216 9.28 12.22 7.53
N THR A 217 7.96 12.07 7.60
CA THR A 217 7.32 11.08 8.50
C THR A 217 7.76 9.64 8.21
N PHE A 218 7.82 9.23 6.95
CA PHE A 218 8.29 7.89 6.61
C PHE A 218 9.79 7.70 6.89
N LEU A 219 10.62 8.70 6.60
CA LEU A 219 12.05 8.65 6.92
C LEU A 219 12.32 8.72 8.42
N ASP A 220 11.48 9.37 9.22
CA ASP A 220 11.55 9.33 10.69
C ASP A 220 11.32 7.91 11.21
N LEU A 221 10.36 7.16 10.63
CA LEU A 221 10.16 5.75 10.97
C LEU A 221 11.39 4.90 10.63
N MET A 222 12.01 5.13 9.47
CA MET A 222 13.24 4.42 9.10
C MET A 222 14.42 4.82 9.98
N SER A 223 14.55 6.11 10.33
CA SER A 223 15.56 6.62 11.24
C SER A 223 15.42 6.03 12.66
N ARG A 224 14.19 5.80 13.11
CA ARG A 224 13.91 5.11 14.36
C ARG A 224 14.45 3.67 14.31
N LEU A 225 14.12 2.90 13.26
CA LEU A 225 14.62 1.53 13.09
C LEU A 225 16.16 1.48 13.06
N LEU A 226 16.80 2.46 12.43
CA LEU A 226 18.27 2.58 12.43
C LEU A 226 18.82 2.83 13.83
N LYS A 227 18.25 3.77 14.59
CA LYS A 227 18.67 4.08 15.97
C LYS A 227 18.47 2.91 16.93
N GLU A 228 17.44 2.10 16.69
CA GLU A 228 17.16 0.87 17.43
C GLU A 228 18.09 -0.31 17.01
N GLY A 229 18.94 -0.12 16.00
CA GLY A 229 19.83 -1.17 15.47
C GLY A 229 19.10 -2.27 14.69
N ARG A 230 17.85 -2.05 14.31
CA ARG A 230 17.00 -3.02 13.59
C ARG A 230 17.23 -3.01 12.09
N ILE A 231 17.79 -1.94 11.54
CA ILE A 231 18.28 -1.84 10.17
C ILE A 231 19.69 -1.25 10.15
N GLN A 232 20.44 -1.52 9.08
CA GLN A 232 21.81 -1.03 8.90
C GLN A 232 21.84 0.37 8.23
N PRO A 233 22.94 1.13 8.38
CA PRO A 233 23.07 2.44 7.76
C PRO A 233 22.92 2.44 6.23
N ASP A 234 23.41 1.43 5.54
CA ASP A 234 23.30 1.30 4.08
C ASP A 234 21.86 1.00 3.64
N THR A 235 21.08 0.29 4.45
CA THR A 235 19.64 0.09 4.25
C THR A 235 18.88 1.41 4.38
N PHE A 236 19.15 2.18 5.43
CA PHE A 236 18.57 3.51 5.58
C PHE A 236 18.89 4.41 4.39
N GLU A 237 20.16 4.47 3.95
CA GLU A 237 20.59 5.28 2.81
C GLU A 237 19.92 4.84 1.50
N LYS A 238 19.73 3.54 1.30
CA LYS A 238 18.97 3.03 0.15
C LYS A 238 17.54 3.52 0.17
N VAL A 239 16.83 3.37 1.30
CA VAL A 239 15.44 3.82 1.45
C VAL A 239 15.35 5.33 1.24
N ARG A 240 16.24 6.12 1.83
CA ARG A 240 16.32 7.57 1.66
C ARG A 240 16.48 7.96 0.17
N LYS A 241 17.33 7.24 -0.56
CA LYS A 241 17.49 7.43 -2.01
C LYS A 241 16.24 7.08 -2.81
N ASP A 242 15.56 5.98 -2.48
CA ASP A 242 14.32 5.59 -3.13
C ASP A 242 13.21 6.64 -2.91
N VAL A 243 13.09 7.14 -1.68
CA VAL A 243 12.17 8.24 -1.35
C VAL A 243 12.51 9.51 -2.13
N PHE A 244 13.78 9.87 -2.26
CA PHE A 244 14.19 11.02 -3.06
C PHE A 244 13.76 10.88 -4.52
N LEU A 245 13.98 9.72 -5.12
CA LEU A 245 13.58 9.46 -6.52
C LEU A 245 12.06 9.51 -6.70
N PHE A 246 11.32 8.99 -5.74
CA PHE A 246 9.86 9.08 -5.72
C PHE A 246 9.39 10.54 -5.62
N LEU A 247 9.92 11.32 -4.67
CA LEU A 247 9.55 12.73 -4.48
C LEU A 247 9.98 13.59 -5.69
N ARG A 248 11.11 13.27 -6.32
CA ARG A 248 11.52 13.91 -7.59
C ARG A 248 10.49 13.68 -8.69
N THR A 249 10.04 12.45 -8.85
CA THR A 249 9.01 12.09 -9.84
C THR A 249 7.68 12.75 -9.53
N LEU A 250 7.31 12.80 -8.26
CA LEU A 250 6.09 13.48 -7.79
C LEU A 250 6.15 14.98 -8.06
N HIS A 251 7.27 15.64 -7.72
CA HIS A 251 7.48 17.06 -8.01
C HIS A 251 7.34 17.35 -9.50
N PHE A 252 7.88 16.49 -10.35
CA PHE A 252 7.72 16.65 -11.79
C PHE A 252 6.26 16.58 -12.21
N LYS A 253 5.52 15.58 -11.73
CA LYS A 253 4.12 15.37 -12.09
C LYS A 253 3.16 16.44 -11.54
N GLU A 254 3.40 16.90 -10.30
CA GLU A 254 2.44 17.75 -9.58
C GLU A 254 2.79 19.25 -9.63
N VAL A 255 4.09 19.59 -9.80
CA VAL A 255 4.56 20.97 -9.80
C VAL A 255 4.93 21.43 -11.20
N VAL A 256 5.65 20.62 -11.98
CA VAL A 256 6.11 21.01 -13.33
C VAL A 256 5.03 20.70 -14.39
N LEU A 257 4.41 19.53 -14.31
CA LEU A 257 3.22 19.20 -15.12
C LEU A 257 2.02 19.41 -14.21
N PRO A 258 1.18 20.43 -14.43
CA PRO A 258 0.06 20.71 -13.54
C PRO A 258 -0.96 19.57 -13.57
N ALA A 259 -0.70 18.52 -12.83
CA ALA A 259 -1.62 17.43 -12.60
C ALA A 259 -2.67 17.89 -11.56
N LYS A 260 -3.94 17.57 -11.81
CA LYS A 260 -5.04 17.93 -10.90
C LYS A 260 -5.22 16.90 -9.79
N HIS A 261 -4.14 16.58 -9.05
CA HIS A 261 -4.27 15.78 -7.84
C HIS A 261 -4.49 16.72 -6.65
N GLY A 262 -5.28 16.31 -5.68
CA GLY A 262 -5.61 17.12 -4.51
C GLY A 262 -4.52 17.14 -3.42
N TYR A 263 -3.23 17.09 -3.79
CA TYR A 263 -2.13 17.17 -2.84
C TYR A 263 -1.90 18.59 -2.31
N ILE A 264 -1.48 18.68 -1.04
CA ILE A 264 -1.01 19.92 -0.43
C ILE A 264 0.49 20.05 -0.75
N LEU A 265 0.86 21.07 -1.54
CA LEU A 265 2.22 21.25 -2.05
C LEU A 265 2.89 22.51 -1.45
N THR A 266 2.75 22.69 -0.14
CA THR A 266 3.37 23.83 0.59
C THR A 266 4.72 23.44 1.18
N ASP A 267 5.61 24.43 1.28
CA ASP A 267 6.89 24.35 2.01
C ASP A 267 7.79 23.18 1.56
N ILE A 268 7.78 22.89 0.25
CA ILE A 268 8.55 21.77 -0.32
C ILE A 268 10.04 21.87 0.01
N PRO A 269 10.73 23.06 -0.17
CA PRO A 269 12.14 23.19 0.15
C PRO A 269 12.46 22.89 1.63
N GLU A 270 11.62 23.38 2.55
CA GLU A 270 11.75 23.19 3.99
C GLU A 270 11.61 21.72 4.36
N LYS A 271 10.55 21.06 3.85
CA LYS A 271 10.28 19.64 4.08
C LYS A 271 11.38 18.74 3.52
N MET A 272 11.87 19.03 2.32
CA MET A 272 13.00 18.31 1.75
C MET A 272 14.30 18.52 2.55
N SER A 273 14.49 19.68 3.19
CA SER A 273 15.74 20.00 3.90
C SER A 273 15.95 19.19 5.20
N VAL A 274 14.95 18.47 5.69
CA VAL A 274 15.06 17.65 6.90
C VAL A 274 16.00 16.45 6.68
N TYR A 275 15.88 15.76 5.55
CA TYR A 275 16.70 14.58 5.21
C TYR A 275 17.60 14.75 3.99
N TYR A 276 17.41 15.85 3.23
CA TYR A 276 18.18 16.14 2.04
C TYR A 276 18.74 17.56 2.13
N GLY A 277 19.95 17.76 1.59
CA GLY A 277 20.58 19.08 1.57
C GLY A 277 19.86 20.05 0.61
N ARG A 278 20.03 21.37 0.83
CA ARG A 278 19.57 22.39 -0.12
C ARG A 278 20.11 22.17 -1.55
N ARG A 279 21.29 21.60 -1.64
CA ARG A 279 21.90 21.23 -2.94
C ARG A 279 21.09 20.16 -3.63
N ASP A 280 20.67 19.09 -2.93
CA ASP A 280 19.89 17.99 -3.49
C ASP A 280 18.54 18.48 -4.01
N TYR A 281 17.87 19.36 -3.26
CA TYR A 281 16.63 19.99 -3.69
C TYR A 281 16.83 20.81 -4.97
N ARG A 282 17.87 21.65 -5.03
CA ARG A 282 18.18 22.45 -6.24
C ARG A 282 18.46 21.56 -7.46
N ILE A 283 19.22 20.48 -7.27
CA ILE A 283 19.48 19.50 -8.33
C ILE A 283 18.18 18.83 -8.80
N MET A 284 17.30 18.47 -7.88
CA MET A 284 15.98 17.91 -8.20
C MET A 284 15.14 18.88 -9.04
N VAL A 285 15.06 20.14 -8.64
CA VAL A 285 14.33 21.18 -9.37
C VAL A 285 14.92 21.38 -10.76
N LEU A 286 16.25 21.56 -10.86
CA LEU A 286 16.93 21.73 -12.14
C LEU A 286 16.68 20.54 -13.08
N TYR A 287 16.82 19.31 -12.58
CA TYR A 287 16.53 18.10 -13.35
C TYR A 287 15.07 18.08 -13.85
N ASN A 288 14.12 18.40 -13.01
CA ASN A 288 12.71 18.35 -13.35
C ASN A 288 12.27 19.39 -14.37
N TYR A 289 12.92 20.57 -14.43
CA TYR A 289 12.63 21.59 -15.44
C TYR A 289 13.45 21.44 -16.72
N SER A 290 14.62 20.79 -16.68
CA SER A 290 15.51 20.72 -17.85
C SER A 290 15.56 19.34 -18.49
N VAL A 291 15.71 18.25 -17.74
CA VAL A 291 15.95 16.88 -18.24
C VAL A 291 14.68 16.05 -18.36
N ALA A 292 13.85 16.04 -17.31
CA ALA A 292 12.67 15.18 -17.24
C ALA A 292 11.66 15.39 -18.38
N PRO A 293 11.42 16.61 -18.90
CA PRO A 293 10.53 16.82 -20.07
C PRO A 293 11.03 16.09 -21.32
N PHE A 294 12.38 16.09 -21.56
CA PHE A 294 12.96 15.40 -22.71
C PHE A 294 12.85 13.88 -22.58
N GLU A 295 13.07 13.33 -21.37
CA GLU A 295 12.89 11.90 -21.10
C GLU A 295 11.44 11.47 -21.33
N LEU A 296 10.45 12.29 -20.92
CA LEU A 296 9.04 12.04 -21.16
C LEU A 296 8.72 12.02 -22.66
N GLY A 297 9.25 12.98 -23.43
CA GLY A 297 9.12 13.03 -24.88
C GLY A 297 9.72 11.80 -25.56
N ALA A 298 10.95 11.44 -25.21
CA ALA A 298 11.64 10.27 -25.74
C ALA A 298 10.88 8.96 -25.41
N ASN A 299 10.35 8.82 -24.21
CA ASN A 299 9.57 7.65 -23.82
C ASN A 299 8.24 7.54 -24.57
N LYS A 300 7.55 8.66 -24.84
CA LYS A 300 6.34 8.67 -25.70
C LYS A 300 6.67 8.19 -27.11
N VAL A 301 7.75 8.72 -27.70
CA VAL A 301 8.22 8.31 -29.04
C VAL A 301 8.56 6.82 -29.07
N ARG A 302 9.31 6.30 -28.10
CA ARG A 302 9.63 4.86 -28.01
C ARG A 302 8.37 3.98 -27.93
N LYS A 303 7.36 4.38 -27.12
CA LYS A 303 6.06 3.66 -27.04
C LYS A 303 5.32 3.65 -28.37
N ILE A 304 5.31 4.76 -29.10
CA ILE A 304 4.69 4.86 -30.44
C ILE A 304 5.40 3.88 -31.40
N PHE A 305 6.73 3.90 -31.48
CA PHE A 305 7.48 2.97 -32.32
C PHE A 305 7.26 1.49 -31.93
N ALA A 306 7.18 1.18 -30.63
CA ALA A 306 6.90 -0.17 -30.17
C ALA A 306 5.49 -0.63 -30.56
N SER A 307 4.48 0.25 -30.50
CA SER A 307 3.12 -0.04 -30.93
C SER A 307 2.99 -0.25 -32.45
N LEU A 308 3.73 0.55 -33.23
CA LEU A 308 3.77 0.39 -34.68
C LEU A 308 4.42 -0.94 -35.10
N LYS A 309 5.52 -1.36 -34.44
CA LYS A 309 6.15 -2.67 -34.67
C LYS A 309 5.25 -3.86 -34.34
N ARG A 310 4.31 -3.71 -33.38
CA ARG A 310 3.32 -4.77 -33.06
C ARG A 310 2.17 -4.86 -34.06
N LYS A 311 1.90 -3.79 -34.80
CA LYS A 311 0.84 -3.78 -35.84
C LYS A 311 1.33 -4.26 -37.22
N VAL A 312 2.63 -4.42 -37.41
CA VAL A 312 3.27 -4.86 -38.67
C VAL A 312 3.69 -6.34 -38.59
N LYS A 313 3.50 -6.99 -37.43
CA LYS A 313 3.56 -8.44 -37.26
C LYS A 313 2.15 -9.01 -37.12
#